data_3e3ad5314ff5912b5bf618f01a5a6f81
#
_entry.id   3e3ad5314ff5912b5bf618f01a5a6f81
#
_cell.length_a   1.000
_cell.length_b   1.000
_cell.length_c   1.000
_cell.angle_alpha   90.00
_cell.angle_beta   90.00
_cell.angle_gamma   90.00
#
_symmetry.space_group_name_H-M   'P 1'
#
loop_
_entity.id
_entity.type
_entity.pdbx_description
1 polymer ?
#
loop_
_entity_poly.entity_id
_entity_poly.type
_entity_poly.pdbx_seq_one_letter_code
_entity_poly.pdbx_strand_id
1 'polypeptide(L)'
;AAFLSKKINVPRSSIYDGIHILEKKNLVIAEERNGTSVFSANKPESIVQLIDDGNEKLEKARKDFLLLLPMLLETPGITEPKIQTFSGTEGCQQVMRDILWYKNIETYTLWPMHKMINIITPEFLEWHNKRRVANNIRLKSVRKAKDKTVPNTFSFLGTRPEDLRELRFLPPAVDFSMSYWIYENNVAFISGGKEMYGFIIHSQEFSEMMKFHFDMLWEKAK
;
A
#
# COMPACT_ATOMS: atom_id res chain seq x y z
N ALA A 1 34.36 14.40 22.08
CA ALA A 1 33.24 15.33 21.77
C ALA A 1 33.74 16.68 21.21
N ALA A 2 34.75 17.33 21.79
CA ALA A 2 35.26 18.63 21.31
C ALA A 2 35.79 18.61 19.89
N PHE A 3 36.50 17.54 19.48
CA PHE A 3 36.99 17.35 18.13
C PHE A 3 35.83 17.18 17.13
N LEU A 4 34.83 16.38 17.47
CA LEU A 4 33.63 16.17 16.62
C LEU A 4 32.84 17.46 16.46
N SER A 5 32.61 18.21 17.53
CA SER A 5 31.91 19.50 17.51
C SER A 5 32.53 20.47 16.48
N LYS A 6 33.86 20.57 16.46
CA LYS A 6 34.57 21.41 15.47
C LYS A 6 34.49 20.86 14.06
N LYS A 7 34.57 19.52 13.90
CA LYS A 7 34.62 18.87 12.56
C LYS A 7 33.28 18.92 11.83
N ILE A 8 32.18 18.78 12.53
CA ILE A 8 30.83 18.74 11.92
C ILE A 8 29.99 20.00 12.21
N ASN A 9 30.61 21.01 12.85
CA ASN A 9 29.99 22.30 13.18
C ASN A 9 28.66 22.20 13.96
N VAL A 10 28.65 21.33 14.98
CA VAL A 10 27.50 21.11 15.88
C VAL A 10 27.87 21.46 17.32
N PRO A 11 26.97 22.09 18.11
CA PRO A 11 27.24 22.39 19.53
C PRO A 11 27.65 21.14 20.31
N ARG A 12 28.56 21.31 21.28
CA ARG A 12 29.06 20.20 22.11
C ARG A 12 27.96 19.46 22.86
N SER A 13 26.95 20.19 23.37
CA SER A 13 25.78 19.59 24.03
C SER A 13 25.08 18.59 23.11
N SER A 14 24.78 18.99 21.88
CA SER A 14 24.13 18.11 20.89
C SER A 14 24.99 16.89 20.47
N ILE A 15 26.34 17.05 20.53
CA ILE A 15 27.25 15.90 20.32
C ILE A 15 27.11 14.88 21.47
N TYR A 16 27.04 15.32 22.71
CA TYR A 16 26.86 14.42 23.86
C TYR A 16 25.49 13.74 23.81
N ASP A 17 24.43 14.48 23.46
CA ASP A 17 23.09 13.91 23.27
C ASP A 17 23.09 12.83 22.18
N GLY A 18 23.72 13.12 21.04
CA GLY A 18 23.87 12.16 19.93
C GLY A 18 24.67 10.91 20.34
N ILE A 19 25.80 11.10 21.04
CA ILE A 19 26.62 9.99 21.54
C ILE A 19 25.79 9.12 22.50
N HIS A 20 25.07 9.71 23.44
CA HIS A 20 24.25 8.98 24.40
C HIS A 20 23.13 8.14 23.71
N ILE A 21 22.53 8.68 22.64
CA ILE A 21 21.57 7.93 21.82
C ILE A 21 22.26 6.75 21.13
N LEU A 22 23.46 6.93 20.58
CA LEU A 22 24.23 5.88 19.91
C LEU A 22 24.73 4.81 20.89
N GLU A 23 25.11 5.20 22.12
CA GLU A 23 25.47 4.26 23.19
C GLU A 23 24.27 3.38 23.59
N LYS A 24 23.09 4.00 23.79
CA LYS A 24 21.85 3.26 24.07
C LYS A 24 21.49 2.24 22.97
N LYS A 25 21.91 2.53 21.74
CA LYS A 25 21.73 1.63 20.58
C LYS A 25 22.90 0.67 20.37
N ASN A 26 23.88 0.66 21.29
CA ASN A 26 25.09 -0.15 21.20
C ASN A 26 25.93 0.08 19.93
N LEU A 27 25.86 1.29 19.37
CA LEU A 27 26.61 1.71 18.18
C LEU A 27 27.90 2.47 18.49
N VAL A 28 28.03 2.98 19.72
CA VAL A 28 29.20 3.68 20.24
C VAL A 28 29.56 3.08 21.59
N ILE A 29 30.86 2.96 21.84
CA ILE A 29 31.43 2.53 23.13
C ILE A 29 32.15 3.73 23.74
N ALA A 30 31.88 4.00 25.01
CA ALA A 30 32.62 4.99 25.79
C ALA A 30 33.69 4.29 26.65
N GLU A 31 34.91 4.76 26.59
CA GLU A 31 36.02 4.33 27.43
C GLU A 31 36.60 5.54 28.16
N GLU A 32 36.99 5.36 29.39
CA GLU A 32 37.74 6.39 30.12
C GLU A 32 39.24 6.11 29.98
N ARG A 33 39.96 7.06 29.37
CA ARG A 33 41.44 7.03 29.26
C ARG A 33 42.03 8.28 29.83
N ASN A 34 42.86 8.13 30.88
CA ASN A 34 43.53 9.23 31.57
C ASN A 34 42.59 10.36 32.01
N GLY A 35 41.42 10.01 32.60
CA GLY A 35 40.42 11.01 33.05
C GLY A 35 39.66 11.69 31.92
N THR A 36 39.74 11.19 30.70
CA THR A 36 39.05 11.73 29.53
C THR A 36 38.18 10.64 28.87
N SER A 37 36.91 10.97 28.63
CA SER A 37 36.01 10.03 27.91
C SER A 37 36.36 10.01 26.42
N VAL A 38 36.71 8.83 25.93
CA VAL A 38 36.98 8.54 24.54
C VAL A 38 35.84 7.69 23.98
N PHE A 39 35.28 8.12 22.85
CA PHE A 39 34.17 7.45 22.20
C PHE A 39 34.66 6.78 20.92
N SER A 40 34.36 5.52 20.72
CA SER A 40 34.68 4.76 19.52
C SER A 40 33.43 4.12 18.93
N ALA A 41 33.40 3.99 17.60
CA ALA A 41 32.34 3.24 16.95
C ALA A 41 32.44 1.76 17.36
N ASN A 42 31.31 1.15 17.64
CA ASN A 42 31.22 -0.29 17.84
C ASN A 42 31.41 -1.04 16.50
N LYS A 43 31.49 -2.36 16.54
CA LYS A 43 31.63 -3.18 15.33
C LYS A 43 30.44 -2.95 14.39
N PRO A 44 30.63 -2.98 13.04
CA PRO A 44 29.54 -2.80 12.08
C PRO A 44 28.36 -3.79 12.27
N GLU A 45 28.66 -4.98 12.78
CA GLU A 45 27.67 -6.03 13.08
C GLU A 45 26.62 -5.58 14.10
N SER A 46 26.94 -4.61 14.96
CA SER A 46 25.98 -4.03 15.91
C SER A 46 24.79 -3.33 15.19
N ILE A 47 24.99 -2.89 13.95
CA ILE A 47 23.89 -2.31 13.14
C ILE A 47 22.93 -3.42 12.73
N VAL A 48 23.45 -4.59 12.34
CA VAL A 48 22.62 -5.76 11.98
C VAL A 48 21.77 -6.16 13.19
N GLN A 49 22.40 -6.27 14.36
CA GLN A 49 21.69 -6.60 15.60
C GLN A 49 20.58 -5.59 15.93
N LEU A 50 20.83 -4.29 15.74
CA LEU A 50 19.82 -3.25 15.92
C LEU A 50 18.62 -3.42 14.97
N ILE A 51 18.87 -3.84 13.73
CA ILE A 51 17.80 -4.12 12.74
C ILE A 51 17.02 -5.37 13.17
N ASP A 52 17.69 -6.43 13.60
CA ASP A 52 17.06 -7.67 14.03
C ASP A 52 16.18 -7.44 15.27
N ASP A 53 16.66 -6.69 16.25
CA ASP A 53 15.91 -6.29 17.44
C ASP A 53 14.65 -5.47 17.06
N GLY A 54 14.78 -4.60 16.04
CA GLY A 54 13.67 -3.86 15.48
C GLY A 54 12.62 -4.76 14.84
N ASN A 55 13.04 -5.71 14.04
CA ASN A 55 12.19 -6.71 13.39
C ASN A 55 11.47 -7.58 14.41
N GLU A 56 12.15 -8.03 15.45
CA GLU A 56 11.57 -8.83 16.52
C GLU A 56 10.46 -8.07 17.27
N LYS A 57 10.69 -6.79 17.57
CA LYS A 57 9.67 -5.92 18.19
C LYS A 57 8.44 -5.74 17.30
N LEU A 58 8.64 -5.57 15.99
CA LEU A 58 7.55 -5.47 15.02
C LEU A 58 6.75 -6.77 14.92
N GLU A 59 7.42 -7.92 14.86
CA GLU A 59 6.76 -9.23 14.84
C GLU A 59 5.99 -9.51 16.13
N LYS A 60 6.51 -9.10 17.28
CA LYS A 60 5.80 -9.19 18.55
C LYS A 60 4.56 -8.32 18.54
N ALA A 61 4.68 -7.04 18.18
CA ALA A 61 3.55 -6.12 18.10
C ALA A 61 2.48 -6.62 17.12
N ARG A 62 2.88 -7.21 16.01
CA ARG A 62 1.98 -7.86 15.05
C ARG A 62 1.22 -9.04 15.67
N LYS A 63 1.92 -9.92 16.39
CA LYS A 63 1.28 -11.06 17.08
C LYS A 63 0.28 -10.59 18.13
N ASP A 64 0.67 -9.60 18.94
CA ASP A 64 -0.20 -9.03 19.98
C ASP A 64 -1.46 -8.39 19.36
N PHE A 65 -1.31 -7.66 18.25
CA PHE A 65 -2.43 -7.09 17.53
C PHE A 65 -3.37 -8.17 16.94
N LEU A 66 -2.82 -9.25 16.38
CA LEU A 66 -3.63 -10.34 15.83
C LEU A 66 -4.45 -11.07 16.89
N LEU A 67 -4.00 -11.09 18.13
CA LEU A 67 -4.80 -11.63 19.27
C LEU A 67 -5.98 -10.72 19.62
N LEU A 68 -5.86 -9.41 19.43
CA LEU A 68 -6.91 -8.44 19.68
C LEU A 68 -7.89 -8.30 18.49
N LEU A 69 -7.47 -8.70 17.31
CA LEU A 69 -8.25 -8.52 16.07
C LEU A 69 -9.65 -9.13 16.13
N PRO A 70 -9.88 -10.36 16.65
CA PRO A 70 -11.22 -10.92 16.78
C PRO A 70 -12.15 -10.04 17.64
N MET A 71 -11.65 -9.53 18.77
CA MET A 71 -12.43 -8.65 19.66
C MET A 71 -12.80 -7.32 18.99
N LEU A 72 -11.95 -6.81 18.10
CA LEU A 72 -12.22 -5.58 17.34
C LEU A 72 -13.21 -5.82 16.20
N LEU A 73 -13.28 -7.05 15.68
CA LEU A 73 -14.21 -7.46 14.62
C LEU A 73 -15.58 -7.89 15.16
N GLU A 74 -15.68 -8.25 16.43
CA GLU A 74 -16.94 -8.62 17.13
C GLU A 74 -17.82 -7.39 17.46
N THR A 75 -17.76 -6.33 16.67
CA THR A 75 -18.71 -5.23 16.80
C THR A 75 -20.11 -5.76 16.44
N PRO A 76 -21.10 -5.73 17.37
CA PRO A 76 -22.42 -6.34 17.13
C PRO A 76 -23.05 -5.70 15.89
N GLY A 77 -23.35 -6.55 14.91
CA GLY A 77 -24.28 -6.39 13.82
C GLY A 77 -24.89 -5.02 13.54
N ILE A 78 -24.07 -4.10 13.01
CA ILE A 78 -24.65 -3.01 12.23
C ILE A 78 -24.77 -3.55 10.81
N THR A 79 -25.97 -3.98 10.45
CA THR A 79 -26.39 -4.35 9.11
C THR A 79 -26.46 -3.12 8.17
N GLU A 80 -26.09 -1.95 8.66
CA GLU A 80 -26.09 -0.72 7.86
C GLU A 80 -24.88 -0.67 6.94
N PRO A 81 -25.06 -0.30 5.65
CA PRO A 81 -23.96 -0.08 4.73
C PRO A 81 -23.03 0.99 5.28
N LYS A 82 -21.74 0.66 5.42
CA LYS A 82 -20.73 1.61 5.87
C LYS A 82 -20.04 2.22 4.65
N ILE A 83 -19.99 3.54 4.60
CA ILE A 83 -19.30 4.28 3.55
C ILE A 83 -18.08 4.99 4.15
N GLN A 84 -16.92 4.74 3.58
CA GLN A 84 -15.67 5.45 3.90
C GLN A 84 -15.27 6.33 2.72
N THR A 85 -14.94 7.58 2.97
CA THR A 85 -14.53 8.55 1.94
C THR A 85 -13.09 8.96 2.10
N PHE A 86 -12.41 9.18 0.98
CA PHE A 86 -10.99 9.50 0.90
C PHE A 86 -10.78 10.61 -0.12
N SER A 87 -9.88 11.55 0.15
CA SER A 87 -9.61 12.71 -0.70
C SER A 87 -8.16 12.78 -1.16
N GLY A 88 -7.95 13.34 -2.34
CA GLY A 88 -6.63 13.52 -2.93
C GLY A 88 -6.00 12.23 -3.44
N THR A 89 -4.78 12.35 -3.97
CA THR A 89 -4.00 11.21 -4.52
C THR A 89 -3.73 10.15 -3.46
N GLU A 90 -3.30 10.55 -2.27
CA GLU A 90 -3.03 9.60 -1.16
C GLU A 90 -4.29 8.86 -0.75
N GLY A 91 -5.43 9.56 -0.67
CA GLY A 91 -6.72 8.94 -0.40
C GLY A 91 -7.12 7.92 -1.45
N CYS A 92 -6.94 8.23 -2.75
CA CYS A 92 -7.18 7.28 -3.84
C CYS A 92 -6.25 6.05 -3.74
N GLN A 93 -4.98 6.26 -3.38
CA GLN A 93 -4.05 5.15 -3.13
C GLN A 93 -4.46 4.30 -1.92
N GLN A 94 -5.04 4.93 -0.88
CA GLN A 94 -5.52 4.20 0.29
C GLN A 94 -6.73 3.32 -0.03
N VAL A 95 -7.65 3.80 -0.88
CA VAL A 95 -8.74 2.98 -1.42
C VAL A 95 -8.20 1.73 -2.13
N MET A 96 -7.12 1.85 -2.90
CA MET A 96 -6.49 0.69 -3.55
C MET A 96 -5.76 -0.23 -2.57
N ARG A 97 -5.17 0.31 -1.49
CA ARG A 97 -4.50 -0.52 -0.49
C ARG A 97 -5.45 -1.42 0.28
N ASP A 98 -6.72 -1.04 0.40
CA ASP A 98 -7.72 -1.80 1.16
C ASP A 98 -7.86 -3.24 0.67
N ILE A 99 -7.86 -3.46 -0.65
CA ILE A 99 -7.95 -4.80 -1.22
C ILE A 99 -6.75 -5.70 -0.84
N LEU A 100 -5.59 -5.13 -0.53
CA LEU A 100 -4.38 -5.89 -0.18
C LEU A 100 -4.44 -6.55 1.21
N TRP A 101 -5.48 -6.27 1.99
CA TRP A 101 -5.76 -7.00 3.23
C TRP A 101 -6.31 -8.40 2.98
N TYR A 102 -6.82 -8.66 1.76
CA TYR A 102 -7.40 -9.95 1.36
C TYR A 102 -6.35 -10.84 0.69
N LYS A 103 -6.62 -12.14 0.65
CA LYS A 103 -5.78 -13.14 -0.03
C LYS A 103 -6.64 -14.20 -0.67
N ASN A 104 -6.13 -14.78 -1.78
CA ASN A 104 -6.78 -15.88 -2.50
C ASN A 104 -8.21 -15.55 -2.96
N ILE A 105 -8.45 -14.33 -3.41
CA ILE A 105 -9.76 -13.86 -3.89
C ILE A 105 -9.73 -13.52 -5.37
N GLU A 106 -10.90 -13.56 -6.00
CA GLU A 106 -11.14 -12.99 -7.32
C GLU A 106 -11.80 -11.63 -7.20
N THR A 107 -11.42 -10.69 -8.06
CA THR A 107 -11.85 -9.30 -8.00
C THR A 107 -12.21 -8.77 -9.37
N TYR A 108 -13.06 -7.74 -9.42
CA TYR A 108 -13.67 -7.28 -10.66
C TYR A 108 -13.58 -5.77 -10.76
N THR A 109 -13.10 -5.26 -11.89
CA THR A 109 -12.93 -3.81 -12.06
C THR A 109 -13.46 -3.29 -13.38
N LEU A 110 -14.06 -2.11 -13.33
CA LEU A 110 -14.21 -1.22 -14.46
C LEU A 110 -13.15 -0.11 -14.32
N TRP A 111 -12.17 -0.05 -15.25
CA TRP A 111 -10.96 0.71 -15.00
C TRP A 111 -10.51 1.56 -16.20
N PRO A 112 -10.66 2.90 -16.15
CA PRO A 112 -10.18 3.80 -17.20
C PRO A 112 -8.68 4.06 -17.05
N MET A 113 -7.83 3.12 -17.48
CA MET A 113 -6.40 3.06 -17.18
C MET A 113 -5.66 4.36 -17.51
N HIS A 114 -5.90 4.95 -18.70
CA HIS A 114 -5.26 6.20 -19.10
C HIS A 114 -5.48 7.36 -18.11
N LYS A 115 -6.65 7.39 -17.45
CA LYS A 115 -6.93 8.39 -16.42
C LYS A 115 -6.31 8.03 -15.09
N MET A 116 -6.45 6.77 -14.69
CA MET A 116 -6.00 6.28 -13.40
C MET A 116 -4.47 6.34 -13.26
N ILE A 117 -3.72 6.10 -14.32
CA ILE A 117 -2.25 6.11 -14.26
C ILE A 117 -1.68 7.48 -13.89
N ASN A 118 -2.37 8.56 -14.27
CA ASN A 118 -1.97 9.92 -13.92
C ASN A 118 -2.36 10.31 -12.48
N ILE A 119 -3.38 9.66 -11.91
CA ILE A 119 -3.90 9.96 -10.57
C ILE A 119 -3.16 9.14 -9.52
N ILE A 120 -2.96 7.85 -9.83
CA ILE A 120 -2.45 6.86 -8.87
C ILE A 120 -0.93 6.77 -8.90
N THR A 121 -0.27 7.22 -9.93
CA THR A 121 1.15 7.12 -10.32
C THR A 121 1.59 5.71 -10.75
N PRO A 122 2.47 5.61 -11.77
CA PRO A 122 2.98 4.33 -12.26
C PRO A 122 3.71 3.52 -11.17
N GLU A 123 4.51 4.18 -10.34
CA GLU A 123 5.30 3.56 -9.26
C GLU A 123 4.39 2.89 -8.23
N PHE A 124 3.32 3.57 -7.84
CA PHE A 124 2.35 2.98 -6.92
C PHE A 124 1.60 1.81 -7.55
N LEU A 125 1.19 1.93 -8.82
CA LEU A 125 0.49 0.85 -9.55
C LEU A 125 1.39 -0.40 -9.67
N GLU A 126 2.69 -0.23 -9.93
CA GLU A 126 3.63 -1.33 -9.98
C GLU A 126 3.79 -2.00 -8.60
N TRP A 127 4.00 -1.20 -7.56
CA TRP A 127 4.08 -1.69 -6.18
C TRP A 127 2.80 -2.44 -5.77
N HIS A 128 1.64 -1.85 -6.06
CA HIS A 128 0.34 -2.45 -5.76
C HIS A 128 0.13 -3.77 -6.52
N ASN A 129 0.49 -3.82 -7.81
CA ASN A 129 0.37 -5.03 -8.61
C ASN A 129 1.25 -6.16 -8.07
N LYS A 130 2.50 -5.88 -7.68
CA LYS A 130 3.40 -6.87 -7.06
C LYS A 130 2.77 -7.45 -5.77
N ARG A 131 2.19 -6.59 -4.93
CA ARG A 131 1.51 -7.01 -3.68
C ARG A 131 0.25 -7.80 -3.95
N ARG A 132 -0.56 -7.37 -4.92
CA ARG A 132 -1.77 -8.07 -5.34
C ARG A 132 -1.46 -9.50 -5.79
N VAL A 133 -0.46 -9.66 -6.64
CA VAL A 133 -0.02 -10.98 -7.12
C VAL A 133 0.53 -11.84 -5.98
N ALA A 134 1.35 -11.29 -5.11
CA ALA A 134 1.88 -12.00 -3.94
C ALA A 134 0.78 -12.48 -2.98
N ASN A 135 -0.34 -11.77 -2.91
CA ASN A 135 -1.52 -12.16 -2.14
C ASN A 135 -2.45 -13.12 -2.89
N ASN A 136 -2.08 -13.57 -4.11
CA ASN A 136 -2.93 -14.40 -4.98
C ASN A 136 -4.32 -13.79 -5.24
N ILE A 137 -4.39 -12.48 -5.45
CA ILE A 137 -5.62 -11.76 -5.78
C ILE A 137 -5.75 -11.72 -7.30
N ARG A 138 -6.70 -12.46 -7.85
CA ARG A 138 -7.03 -12.49 -9.28
C ARG A 138 -7.85 -11.28 -9.68
N LEU A 139 -7.65 -10.78 -10.90
CA LEU A 139 -8.29 -9.58 -11.37
C LEU A 139 -8.94 -9.79 -12.74
N LYS A 140 -10.25 -9.66 -12.84
CA LYS A 140 -10.97 -9.45 -14.09
C LYS A 140 -11.23 -7.96 -14.28
N SER A 141 -10.76 -7.39 -15.38
CA SER A 141 -10.84 -5.94 -15.62
C SER A 141 -11.45 -5.62 -16.97
N VAL A 142 -12.51 -4.82 -16.95
CA VAL A 142 -13.07 -4.20 -18.15
C VAL A 142 -12.44 -2.83 -18.31
N ARG A 143 -11.91 -2.57 -19.51
CA ARG A 143 -11.20 -1.31 -19.84
C ARG A 143 -11.78 -0.65 -21.07
N LYS A 144 -11.38 0.58 -21.33
CA LYS A 144 -11.69 1.29 -22.59
C LYS A 144 -10.86 0.73 -23.74
N ALA A 145 -11.37 0.79 -24.95
CA ALA A 145 -10.65 0.36 -26.16
C ALA A 145 -9.26 1.00 -26.29
N LYS A 146 -9.13 2.28 -25.96
CA LYS A 146 -7.84 3.01 -26.00
C LYS A 146 -6.81 2.52 -24.97
N ASP A 147 -7.22 1.78 -23.96
CA ASP A 147 -6.32 1.25 -22.93
C ASP A 147 -5.58 -0.02 -23.40
N LYS A 148 -5.85 -0.54 -24.60
CA LYS A 148 -5.19 -1.74 -25.18
C LYS A 148 -3.67 -1.56 -25.29
N THR A 149 -3.19 -0.36 -25.51
CA THR A 149 -1.77 -0.06 -25.71
C THR A 149 -1.00 0.20 -24.39
N VAL A 150 -1.68 0.34 -23.26
CA VAL A 150 -1.05 0.65 -21.95
C VAL A 150 0.01 -0.37 -21.55
N PRO A 151 -0.18 -1.70 -21.73
CA PRO A 151 0.85 -2.69 -21.40
C PRO A 151 2.15 -2.54 -22.22
N ASN A 152 2.12 -1.90 -23.38
CA ASN A 152 3.31 -1.65 -24.18
C ASN A 152 4.27 -0.67 -23.49
N THR A 153 3.72 0.26 -22.70
CA THR A 153 4.49 1.24 -21.91
C THR A 153 4.75 0.72 -20.50
N PHE A 154 3.79 -0.01 -19.92
CA PHE A 154 3.81 -0.48 -18.53
C PHE A 154 3.58 -1.99 -18.50
N SER A 155 4.65 -2.76 -18.67
CA SER A 155 4.59 -4.24 -18.79
C SER A 155 3.93 -4.93 -17.60
N PHE A 156 4.03 -4.37 -16.39
CA PHE A 156 3.37 -4.88 -15.19
C PHE A 156 1.83 -4.76 -15.21
N LEU A 157 1.25 -4.09 -16.23
CA LEU A 157 -0.19 -4.01 -16.46
C LEU A 157 -0.68 -4.99 -17.55
N GLY A 158 0.16 -5.93 -17.95
CA GLY A 158 -0.15 -6.99 -18.92
C GLY A 158 -1.05 -8.10 -18.39
N THR A 159 -1.13 -9.16 -19.17
CA THR A 159 -1.99 -10.35 -18.94
C THR A 159 -1.22 -11.66 -19.00
N ARG A 160 0.08 -11.64 -18.69
CA ARG A 160 0.86 -12.86 -18.58
C ARG A 160 0.28 -13.75 -17.46
N PRO A 161 0.48 -15.06 -17.50
CA PRO A 161 -0.05 -15.97 -16.47
C PRO A 161 0.31 -15.54 -15.04
N GLU A 162 1.54 -15.05 -14.85
CA GLU A 162 2.04 -14.55 -13.57
C GLU A 162 1.38 -13.23 -13.13
N ASP A 163 0.74 -12.48 -14.02
CA ASP A 163 0.06 -11.23 -13.67
C ASP A 163 -1.30 -11.47 -13.01
N LEU A 164 -1.82 -12.68 -12.98
CA LEU A 164 -3.12 -13.06 -12.42
C LEU A 164 -4.24 -12.10 -12.87
N ARG A 165 -4.28 -11.78 -14.18
CA ARG A 165 -5.17 -10.76 -14.72
C ARG A 165 -5.79 -11.18 -16.04
N GLU A 166 -7.11 -10.97 -16.15
CA GLU A 166 -7.86 -11.06 -17.40
C GLU A 166 -8.37 -9.68 -17.79
N LEU A 167 -8.22 -9.32 -19.07
CA LEU A 167 -8.66 -8.03 -19.60
C LEU A 167 -9.68 -8.23 -20.71
N ARG A 168 -10.74 -7.42 -20.67
CA ARG A 168 -11.64 -7.22 -21.81
C ARG A 168 -11.84 -5.73 -22.06
N PHE A 169 -12.17 -5.37 -23.29
CA PHE A 169 -12.26 -3.98 -23.73
C PHE A 169 -13.64 -3.67 -24.28
N LEU A 170 -14.24 -2.58 -23.81
CA LEU A 170 -15.50 -2.08 -24.32
C LEU A 170 -15.32 -1.44 -25.71
N PRO A 171 -16.40 -1.36 -26.52
CA PRO A 171 -16.37 -0.68 -27.80
C PRO A 171 -15.86 0.79 -27.67
N PRO A 172 -15.22 1.34 -28.74
CA PRO A 172 -14.64 2.70 -28.68
C PRO A 172 -15.62 3.82 -28.35
N ALA A 173 -16.90 3.63 -28.64
CA ALA A 173 -17.97 4.60 -28.34
C ALA A 173 -18.28 4.72 -26.84
N VAL A 174 -17.85 3.74 -26.02
CA VAL A 174 -18.11 3.76 -24.58
C VAL A 174 -17.03 4.52 -23.86
N ASP A 175 -17.40 5.60 -23.20
CA ASP A 175 -16.50 6.40 -22.36
C ASP A 175 -17.02 6.50 -20.92
N PHE A 176 -16.10 6.46 -19.95
CA PHE A 176 -16.36 6.61 -18.53
C PHE A 176 -15.13 7.18 -17.83
N SER A 177 -15.34 7.88 -16.72
CA SER A 177 -14.25 8.57 -16.01
C SER A 177 -13.97 8.00 -14.63
N MET A 178 -14.96 7.38 -14.03
CA MET A 178 -14.86 6.79 -12.70
C MET A 178 -14.52 5.33 -12.80
N SER A 179 -13.70 4.83 -11.89
CA SER A 179 -13.43 3.41 -11.73
C SER A 179 -14.20 2.84 -10.57
N TYR A 180 -14.49 1.55 -10.62
CA TYR A 180 -14.86 0.78 -9.44
C TYR A 180 -14.09 -0.54 -9.37
N TRP A 181 -13.98 -1.07 -8.15
CA TRP A 181 -13.34 -2.34 -7.83
C TRP A 181 -14.20 -3.11 -6.83
N ILE A 182 -14.65 -4.32 -7.21
CA ILE A 182 -15.47 -5.20 -6.40
C ILE A 182 -14.59 -6.30 -5.82
N TYR A 183 -14.63 -6.50 -4.51
CA TYR A 183 -13.91 -7.54 -3.79
C TYR A 183 -14.66 -7.90 -2.51
N GLU A 184 -14.86 -9.19 -2.28
CA GLU A 184 -15.68 -9.67 -1.17
C GLU A 184 -17.02 -8.90 -1.07
N ASN A 185 -17.36 -8.37 0.09
CA ASN A 185 -18.55 -7.58 0.32
C ASN A 185 -18.31 -6.06 0.15
N ASN A 186 -17.30 -5.67 -0.62
CA ASN A 186 -16.89 -4.28 -0.76
C ASN A 186 -16.92 -3.82 -2.21
N VAL A 187 -17.28 -2.55 -2.40
CA VAL A 187 -17.12 -1.87 -3.68
C VAL A 187 -16.38 -0.56 -3.46
N ALA A 188 -15.19 -0.48 -4.01
CA ALA A 188 -14.38 0.73 -3.99
C ALA A 188 -14.56 1.54 -5.27
N PHE A 189 -14.64 2.85 -5.14
CA PHE A 189 -14.74 3.79 -6.25
C PHE A 189 -13.57 4.78 -6.21
N ILE A 190 -13.06 5.14 -7.40
CA ILE A 190 -12.06 6.20 -7.54
C ILE A 190 -12.47 7.10 -8.70
N SER A 191 -12.58 8.40 -8.44
CA SER A 191 -12.87 9.41 -9.45
C SER A 191 -11.66 9.63 -10.37
N GLY A 192 -11.89 9.61 -11.68
CA GLY A 192 -10.91 9.96 -12.70
C GLY A 192 -11.09 11.39 -13.24
N GLY A 193 -11.89 12.20 -12.57
CA GLY A 193 -12.19 13.58 -12.94
C GLY A 193 -11.18 14.61 -12.41
N LYS A 194 -11.59 15.88 -12.41
CA LYS A 194 -10.79 17.00 -11.86
C LYS A 194 -10.66 16.92 -10.34
N GLU A 195 -11.66 16.38 -9.67
CA GLU A 195 -11.66 16.17 -8.22
C GLU A 195 -11.15 14.76 -7.95
N MET A 196 -10.07 14.67 -7.20
CA MET A 196 -9.47 13.40 -6.78
C MET A 196 -10.10 12.97 -5.47
N TYR A 197 -10.96 11.98 -5.53
CA TYR A 197 -11.56 11.34 -4.36
C TYR A 197 -11.85 9.87 -4.64
N GLY A 198 -11.99 9.11 -3.59
CA GLY A 198 -12.48 7.74 -3.64
C GLY A 198 -13.34 7.44 -2.44
N PHE A 199 -14.08 6.36 -2.51
CA PHE A 199 -14.86 5.86 -1.39
C PHE A 199 -15.01 4.34 -1.47
N ILE A 200 -15.25 3.71 -0.32
CA ILE A 200 -15.51 2.28 -0.21
C ILE A 200 -16.87 2.12 0.44
N ILE A 201 -17.72 1.31 -0.19
CA ILE A 201 -19.00 0.88 0.35
C ILE A 201 -18.85 -0.56 0.84
N HIS A 202 -19.05 -0.77 2.13
CA HIS A 202 -19.09 -2.08 2.77
C HIS A 202 -20.53 -2.55 2.83
N SER A 203 -20.97 -3.38 1.90
CA SER A 203 -22.33 -3.92 1.80
C SER A 203 -22.36 -5.13 0.90
N GLN A 204 -22.79 -6.26 1.42
CA GLN A 204 -22.94 -7.48 0.65
C GLN A 204 -23.93 -7.30 -0.50
N GLU A 205 -25.12 -6.79 -0.20
CA GLU A 205 -26.18 -6.56 -1.20
C GLU A 205 -25.72 -5.64 -2.33
N PHE A 206 -24.99 -4.55 -1.98
CA PHE A 206 -24.47 -3.63 -2.97
C PHE A 206 -23.35 -4.27 -3.82
N SER A 207 -22.47 -5.05 -3.22
CA SER A 207 -21.40 -5.75 -3.97
C SER A 207 -21.98 -6.80 -4.92
N GLU A 208 -23.00 -7.54 -4.53
CA GLU A 208 -23.72 -8.50 -5.38
C GLU A 208 -24.38 -7.80 -6.57
N MET A 209 -25.07 -6.68 -6.34
CA MET A 209 -25.67 -5.86 -7.40
C MET A 209 -24.60 -5.35 -8.38
N MET A 210 -23.49 -4.82 -7.87
CA MET A 210 -22.40 -4.33 -8.70
C MET A 210 -21.69 -5.45 -9.46
N LYS A 211 -21.61 -6.65 -8.87
CA LYS A 211 -21.08 -7.84 -9.55
C LYS A 211 -21.98 -8.24 -10.73
N PHE A 212 -23.29 -8.25 -10.55
CA PHE A 212 -24.25 -8.48 -11.64
C PHE A 212 -24.06 -7.47 -12.78
N HIS A 213 -23.90 -6.17 -12.48
CA HIS A 213 -23.60 -5.17 -13.50
C HIS A 213 -22.25 -5.42 -14.19
N PHE A 214 -21.23 -5.83 -13.43
CA PHE A 214 -19.93 -6.16 -14.02
C PHE A 214 -20.05 -7.34 -15.00
N ASP A 215 -20.78 -8.38 -14.67
CA ASP A 215 -20.93 -9.57 -15.51
C ASP A 215 -21.62 -9.22 -16.84
N MET A 216 -22.63 -8.36 -16.83
CA MET A 216 -23.23 -7.84 -18.06
C MET A 216 -22.24 -7.06 -18.93
N LEU A 217 -21.35 -6.27 -18.32
CA LEU A 217 -20.30 -5.54 -19.04
C LEU A 217 -19.23 -6.50 -19.57
N TRP A 218 -18.89 -7.53 -18.79
CA TRP A 218 -17.90 -8.55 -19.15
C TRP A 218 -18.31 -9.34 -20.38
N GLU A 219 -19.58 -9.70 -20.51
CA GLU A 219 -20.13 -10.39 -21.67
C GLU A 219 -20.08 -9.53 -22.94
N LYS A 220 -20.31 -8.23 -22.82
CA LYS A 220 -20.29 -7.29 -23.96
C LYS A 220 -18.88 -6.84 -24.35
N ALA A 221 -17.90 -6.96 -23.48
CA ALA A 221 -16.52 -6.60 -23.71
C ALA A 221 -15.77 -7.75 -24.42
N LYS A 222 -14.79 -7.39 -25.28
CA LYS A 222 -13.98 -8.34 -26.06
C LYS A 222 -12.50 -8.22 -25.74
#